data_ec3ea19834de5e2f50630545c91fabea
#
_entry.id   ec3ea19834de5e2f50630545c91fabea
#
_cell.length_a   1.000
_cell.length_b   1.000
_cell.length_c   1.000
_cell.angle_alpha   90.00
_cell.angle_beta   90.00
_cell.angle_gamma   90.00
#
_symmetry.space_group_name_H-M   'P 1'
#
loop_
_entity.id
_entity.type
_entity.pdbx_description
1 polymer ?
#
loop_
_entity_poly.entity_id
_entity_poly.type
_entity_poly.pdbx_seq_one_letter_code
_entity_poly.pdbx_strand_id
1 'polypeptide(L)'
;MLALAARYLPSRIAGSAVQLGLRLAPLYLWLAVLFVQPHKEERFLYAAYPLVCFAAAVTLYLVRAFLESAYLRFTRSPYRASRTMLFSAVTLVPLLAAAVLGVLRTSALILYYRAPIDIMHALPNEAGTLCYAGEWHRFPSHFFVPPQVRVEFVESAFRGILPHHFSRGNASDPLWPWAAYTRTPPMHVNDRNAHEPDRYVALSQCSWLVDTHADDMWEPLMCRPFVDNEASRLAAQTWPVPARIRATVARALYVPGWDDSLVWRSYCLLRRRT
;
A
#
# COMPACT_ATOMS: atom_id res chain seq x y z
N MET A 1 -21.31 8.80 -18.08
CA MET A 1 -21.62 7.44 -17.63
C MET A 1 -23.11 7.18 -17.49
N LEU A 2 -23.89 7.93 -16.68
CA LEU A 2 -25.34 7.70 -16.47
C LEU A 2 -26.16 7.77 -17.76
N ALA A 3 -25.90 8.73 -18.67
CA ALA A 3 -26.58 8.84 -19.94
C ALA A 3 -26.31 7.61 -20.86
N LEU A 4 -25.10 7.09 -20.86
CA LEU A 4 -24.77 5.85 -21.56
C LEU A 4 -25.44 4.64 -20.91
N ALA A 5 -25.46 4.60 -19.58
CA ALA A 5 -26.15 3.56 -18.83
C ALA A 5 -27.65 3.52 -19.14
N ALA A 6 -28.32 4.68 -19.16
CA ALA A 6 -29.73 4.78 -19.53
C ALA A 6 -30.04 4.22 -20.92
N ARG A 7 -29.07 4.33 -21.84
CA ARG A 7 -29.25 3.91 -23.23
C ARG A 7 -28.86 2.45 -23.50
N TYR A 8 -27.83 1.94 -22.83
CA TYR A 8 -27.20 0.67 -23.16
C TYR A 8 -27.32 -0.42 -22.09
N LEU A 9 -27.72 -0.09 -20.85
CA LEU A 9 -27.97 -1.12 -19.84
C LEU A 9 -29.40 -1.66 -19.96
N PRO A 10 -29.56 -2.97 -20.14
CA PRO A 10 -30.88 -3.59 -20.08
C PRO A 10 -31.49 -3.40 -18.70
N SER A 11 -32.74 -2.97 -18.64
CA SER A 11 -33.47 -2.73 -17.37
C SER A 11 -33.51 -3.96 -16.45
N ARG A 12 -33.38 -5.17 -17.01
CA ARG A 12 -33.35 -6.42 -16.26
C ARG A 12 -32.06 -6.65 -15.46
N ILE A 13 -30.94 -6.05 -15.88
CA ILE A 13 -29.61 -6.31 -15.26
C ILE A 13 -29.24 -5.24 -14.23
N ALA A 14 -29.59 -3.99 -14.50
CA ALA A 14 -29.12 -2.88 -13.66
C ALA A 14 -30.23 -2.00 -13.11
N GLY A 15 -31.48 -2.31 -13.39
CA GLY A 15 -32.57 -1.41 -13.11
C GLY A 15 -32.50 -0.14 -13.97
N SER A 16 -32.97 0.97 -13.47
CA SER A 16 -32.85 2.26 -14.14
C SER A 16 -31.43 2.85 -13.98
N ALA A 17 -31.05 3.80 -14.85
CA ALA A 17 -29.83 4.58 -14.69
C ALA A 17 -29.73 5.26 -13.32
N VAL A 18 -30.87 5.56 -12.71
CA VAL A 18 -30.98 6.09 -11.33
C VAL A 18 -30.51 5.06 -10.31
N GLN A 19 -30.91 3.80 -10.44
CA GLN A 19 -30.44 2.73 -9.52
C GLN A 19 -28.94 2.50 -9.64
N LEU A 20 -28.38 2.55 -10.85
CA LEU A 20 -26.92 2.48 -11.04
C LEU A 20 -26.25 3.70 -10.39
N GLY A 21 -26.81 4.90 -10.55
CA GLY A 21 -26.32 6.10 -9.89
C GLY A 21 -26.30 5.97 -8.37
N LEU A 22 -27.38 5.44 -7.78
CA LEU A 22 -27.47 5.19 -6.34
C LEU A 22 -26.45 4.15 -5.87
N ARG A 23 -26.21 3.07 -6.64
CA ARG A 23 -25.19 2.06 -6.32
C ARG A 23 -23.76 2.59 -6.40
N LEU A 24 -23.52 3.58 -7.25
CA LEU A 24 -22.21 4.24 -7.39
C LEU A 24 -22.05 5.47 -6.48
N ALA A 25 -23.14 5.99 -5.93
CA ALA A 25 -23.12 7.17 -5.06
C ALA A 25 -22.12 7.03 -3.88
N PRO A 26 -22.03 5.88 -3.18
CA PRO A 26 -21.05 5.72 -2.10
C PRO A 26 -19.60 5.93 -2.56
N LEU A 27 -19.24 5.48 -3.77
CA LEU A 27 -17.91 5.72 -4.33
C LEU A 27 -17.62 7.21 -4.50
N TYR A 28 -18.54 7.93 -5.13
CA TYR A 28 -18.33 9.35 -5.40
C TYR A 28 -18.35 10.20 -4.13
N LEU A 29 -19.21 9.86 -3.18
CA LEU A 29 -19.26 10.53 -1.88
C LEU A 29 -17.97 10.29 -1.08
N TRP A 30 -17.49 9.05 -1.05
CA TRP A 30 -16.22 8.71 -0.38
C TRP A 30 -15.04 9.46 -0.99
N LEU A 31 -14.94 9.47 -2.32
CA LEU A 31 -13.91 10.22 -3.03
C LEU A 31 -14.03 11.72 -2.76
N ALA A 32 -15.23 12.28 -2.78
CA ALA A 32 -15.46 13.70 -2.49
C ALA A 32 -14.95 14.07 -1.08
N VAL A 33 -15.28 13.26 -0.07
CA VAL A 33 -14.79 13.46 1.31
C VAL A 33 -13.26 13.39 1.36
N LEU A 34 -12.66 12.38 0.73
CA LEU A 34 -11.20 12.23 0.74
C LEU A 34 -10.47 13.36 0.00
N PHE A 35 -11.03 13.86 -1.11
CA PHE A 35 -10.41 14.96 -1.84
C PHE A 35 -10.42 16.28 -1.09
N VAL A 36 -11.37 16.49 -0.19
CA VAL A 36 -11.47 17.68 0.67
C VAL A 36 -10.47 17.61 1.84
N GLN A 37 -10.10 16.41 2.31
CA GLN A 37 -9.17 16.28 3.43
C GLN A 37 -7.77 16.79 3.06
N PRO A 38 -7.09 17.55 3.94
CA PRO A 38 -5.73 18.03 3.71
C PRO A 38 -4.73 16.87 3.71
N HIS A 39 -4.89 15.91 4.61
CA HIS A 39 -4.04 14.72 4.70
C HIS A 39 -4.66 13.56 3.91
N LYS A 40 -3.88 13.00 2.98
CA LYS A 40 -4.32 11.93 2.07
C LYS A 40 -3.37 10.75 2.15
N GLU A 41 -3.92 9.57 2.44
CA GLU A 41 -3.18 8.31 2.41
C GLU A 41 -3.89 7.28 1.53
N GLU A 42 -3.12 6.44 0.85
CA GLU A 42 -3.67 5.39 -0.02
C GLU A 42 -4.60 4.43 0.73
N ARG A 43 -4.29 4.13 2.00
CA ARG A 43 -5.10 3.21 2.84
C ARG A 43 -6.55 3.68 3.02
N PHE A 44 -6.82 4.98 2.93
CA PHE A 44 -8.19 5.49 3.01
C PHE A 44 -9.04 5.10 1.80
N LEU A 45 -8.41 4.72 0.69
CA LEU A 45 -9.10 4.25 -0.52
C LEU A 45 -9.45 2.76 -0.48
N TYR A 46 -8.92 1.97 0.46
CA TYR A 46 -9.13 0.52 0.48
C TYR A 46 -10.62 0.13 0.53
N ALA A 47 -11.42 0.86 1.31
CA ALA A 47 -12.87 0.65 1.35
C ALA A 47 -13.58 0.94 0.01
N ALA A 48 -12.98 1.80 -0.84
CA ALA A 48 -13.54 2.17 -2.13
C ALA A 48 -13.12 1.20 -3.27
N TYR A 49 -12.07 0.39 -3.12
CA TYR A 49 -11.57 -0.48 -4.19
C TYR A 49 -12.62 -1.43 -4.79
N PRO A 50 -13.48 -2.11 -4.02
CA PRO A 50 -14.55 -2.93 -4.60
C PRO A 50 -15.51 -2.11 -5.48
N LEU A 51 -15.82 -0.88 -5.08
CA LEU A 51 -16.67 0.03 -5.84
C LEU A 51 -15.97 0.56 -7.09
N VAL A 52 -14.66 0.78 -7.04
CA VAL A 52 -13.84 1.12 -8.21
C VAL A 52 -13.84 -0.04 -9.22
N CYS A 53 -13.66 -1.28 -8.76
CA CYS A 53 -13.74 -2.46 -9.62
C CYS A 53 -15.14 -2.61 -10.26
N PHE A 54 -16.20 -2.39 -9.48
CA PHE A 54 -17.56 -2.39 -10.01
C PHE A 54 -17.77 -1.29 -11.07
N ALA A 55 -17.32 -0.06 -10.80
CA ALA A 55 -17.39 1.05 -11.75
C ALA A 55 -16.59 0.75 -13.04
N ALA A 56 -15.42 0.13 -12.92
CA ALA A 56 -14.60 -0.30 -14.06
C ALA A 56 -15.32 -1.34 -14.91
N ALA A 57 -15.92 -2.36 -14.30
CA ALA A 57 -16.69 -3.39 -15.01
C ALA A 57 -17.89 -2.80 -15.77
N VAL A 58 -18.64 -1.91 -15.11
CA VAL A 58 -19.75 -1.19 -15.77
C VAL A 58 -19.24 -0.33 -16.92
N THR A 59 -18.11 0.36 -16.75
CA THR A 59 -17.52 1.20 -17.81
C THR A 59 -17.11 0.36 -19.01
N LEU A 60 -16.44 -0.75 -18.83
CA LEU A 60 -16.06 -1.68 -19.89
C LEU A 60 -17.28 -2.20 -20.65
N TYR A 61 -18.34 -2.56 -19.93
CA TYR A 61 -19.59 -3.00 -20.54
C TYR A 61 -20.21 -1.89 -21.40
N LEU A 62 -20.29 -0.66 -20.88
CA LEU A 62 -20.87 0.48 -21.60
C LEU A 62 -20.05 0.87 -22.83
N VAL A 63 -18.72 0.87 -22.74
CA VAL A 63 -17.83 1.12 -23.88
C VAL A 63 -18.03 0.06 -24.95
N ARG A 64 -18.06 -1.22 -24.57
CA ARG A 64 -18.35 -2.31 -25.51
C ARG A 64 -19.71 -2.12 -26.20
N ALA A 65 -20.77 -1.88 -25.44
CA ALA A 65 -22.14 -1.70 -25.98
C ALA A 65 -22.23 -0.48 -26.92
N PHE A 66 -21.53 0.62 -26.55
CA PHE A 66 -21.44 1.80 -27.41
C PHE A 66 -20.74 1.50 -28.74
N LEU A 67 -19.59 0.83 -28.70
CA LEU A 67 -18.84 0.46 -29.92
C LEU A 67 -19.61 -0.50 -30.78
N GLU A 68 -20.28 -1.51 -30.20
CA GLU A 68 -21.14 -2.44 -30.92
C GLU A 68 -22.29 -1.71 -31.61
N SER A 69 -22.96 -0.79 -30.91
CA SER A 69 -24.04 0.02 -31.49
C SER A 69 -23.53 0.95 -32.61
N ALA A 70 -22.37 1.56 -32.44
CA ALA A 70 -21.75 2.39 -33.47
C ALA A 70 -21.38 1.57 -34.72
N TYR A 71 -20.77 0.39 -34.50
CA TYR A 71 -20.40 -0.53 -35.57
C TYR A 71 -21.62 -1.00 -36.38
N LEU A 72 -22.73 -1.38 -35.69
CA LEU A 72 -23.98 -1.80 -36.31
C LEU A 72 -24.61 -0.65 -37.15
N ARG A 73 -24.54 0.57 -36.66
CA ARG A 73 -25.00 1.74 -37.43
C ARG A 73 -24.22 1.94 -38.71
N PHE A 74 -22.90 1.75 -38.65
CA PHE A 74 -22.00 1.95 -39.77
C PHE A 74 -22.11 0.80 -40.80
N THR A 75 -22.06 -0.46 -40.36
CA THR A 75 -22.01 -1.64 -41.23
C THR A 75 -23.39 -2.15 -41.63
N ARG A 76 -24.44 -1.80 -40.87
CA ARG A 76 -25.82 -2.30 -41.02
C ARG A 76 -25.94 -3.83 -41.06
N SER A 77 -24.93 -4.55 -40.59
CA SER A 77 -24.87 -6.03 -40.66
C SER A 77 -24.63 -6.63 -39.29
N PRO A 78 -25.68 -7.22 -38.64
CA PRO A 78 -25.54 -7.96 -37.39
C PRO A 78 -24.61 -9.18 -37.51
N TYR A 79 -24.58 -9.81 -38.67
CA TYR A 79 -23.72 -10.96 -38.94
C TYR A 79 -22.23 -10.59 -38.85
N ARG A 80 -21.82 -9.44 -39.45
CA ARG A 80 -20.45 -8.97 -39.35
C ARG A 80 -20.09 -8.60 -37.90
N ALA A 81 -21.01 -8.01 -37.16
CA ALA A 81 -20.80 -7.68 -35.75
C ALA A 81 -20.56 -8.95 -34.90
N SER A 82 -21.32 -10.03 -35.11
CA SER A 82 -21.14 -11.28 -34.36
C SER A 82 -19.85 -12.05 -34.68
N ARG A 83 -19.26 -11.80 -35.85
CA ARG A 83 -18.01 -12.46 -36.29
C ARG A 83 -16.73 -11.69 -35.93
N THR A 84 -16.83 -10.44 -35.55
CA THR A 84 -15.64 -9.65 -35.21
C THR A 84 -15.17 -9.93 -33.77
N MET A 85 -13.88 -10.08 -33.60
CA MET A 85 -13.25 -10.18 -32.26
C MET A 85 -13.10 -8.81 -31.56
N LEU A 86 -13.43 -7.72 -32.25
CA LEU A 86 -13.24 -6.37 -31.73
C LEU A 86 -13.88 -6.17 -30.35
N PHE A 87 -15.15 -6.60 -30.19
CA PHE A 87 -15.90 -6.40 -28.95
C PHE A 87 -15.40 -7.27 -27.80
N SER A 88 -14.84 -8.46 -28.10
CA SER A 88 -14.15 -9.28 -27.11
C SER A 88 -12.83 -8.65 -26.72
N ALA A 89 -12.08 -8.11 -27.66
CA ALA A 89 -10.81 -7.44 -27.41
C ALA A 89 -10.98 -6.20 -26.51
N VAL A 90 -12.03 -5.41 -26.72
CA VAL A 90 -12.35 -4.21 -25.89
C VAL A 90 -12.49 -4.56 -24.40
N THR A 91 -12.95 -5.76 -24.09
CA THR A 91 -13.07 -6.23 -22.68
C THR A 91 -11.87 -7.02 -22.21
N LEU A 92 -11.32 -7.92 -23.04
CA LEU A 92 -10.23 -8.81 -22.65
C LEU A 92 -8.88 -8.09 -22.55
N VAL A 93 -8.58 -7.15 -23.46
CA VAL A 93 -7.29 -6.44 -23.45
C VAL A 93 -7.08 -5.64 -22.15
N PRO A 94 -8.01 -4.78 -21.70
CA PRO A 94 -7.85 -4.09 -20.42
C PRO A 94 -7.79 -5.05 -19.22
N LEU A 95 -8.56 -6.15 -19.24
CA LEU A 95 -8.56 -7.13 -18.17
C LEU A 95 -7.22 -7.86 -18.08
N LEU A 96 -6.69 -8.33 -19.21
CA LEU A 96 -5.37 -8.97 -19.27
C LEU A 96 -4.25 -7.98 -18.90
N ALA A 97 -4.32 -6.74 -19.37
CA ALA A 97 -3.37 -5.71 -19.00
C ALA A 97 -3.38 -5.46 -17.48
N ALA A 98 -4.56 -5.35 -16.86
CA ALA A 98 -4.69 -5.20 -15.42
C ALA A 98 -4.12 -6.41 -14.66
N ALA A 99 -4.37 -7.62 -15.13
CA ALA A 99 -3.83 -8.85 -14.54
C ALA A 99 -2.28 -8.88 -14.63
N VAL A 100 -1.72 -8.58 -15.80
CA VAL A 100 -0.27 -8.53 -16.00
C VAL A 100 0.36 -7.45 -15.10
N LEU A 101 -0.20 -6.24 -15.08
CA LEU A 101 0.29 -5.16 -14.22
C LEU A 101 0.19 -5.54 -12.74
N GLY A 102 -0.87 -6.24 -12.34
CA GLY A 102 -1.02 -6.77 -10.98
C GLY A 102 0.08 -7.76 -10.61
N VAL A 103 0.39 -8.70 -11.49
CA VAL A 103 1.50 -9.66 -11.30
C VAL A 103 2.85 -8.94 -11.22
N LEU A 104 3.12 -8.01 -12.14
CA LEU A 104 4.37 -7.25 -12.13
C LEU A 104 4.51 -6.39 -10.87
N ARG A 105 3.42 -5.81 -10.39
CA ARG A 105 3.41 -5.05 -9.13
C ARG A 105 3.69 -5.95 -7.92
N THR A 106 3.02 -7.08 -7.84
CA THR A 106 3.24 -8.06 -6.76
C THR A 106 4.68 -8.58 -6.77
N SER A 107 5.22 -8.89 -7.95
CA SER A 107 6.62 -9.29 -8.10
C SER A 107 7.58 -8.20 -7.61
N ALA A 108 7.33 -6.93 -7.96
CA ALA A 108 8.13 -5.81 -7.46
C ALA A 108 8.09 -5.70 -5.93
N LEU A 109 6.91 -5.85 -5.32
CA LEU A 109 6.76 -5.82 -3.86
C LEU A 109 7.56 -6.93 -3.19
N ILE A 110 7.51 -8.14 -3.73
CA ILE A 110 8.24 -9.29 -3.18
C ILE A 110 9.76 -9.14 -3.40
N LEU A 111 10.20 -8.76 -4.59
CA LEU A 111 11.62 -8.75 -4.92
C LEU A 111 12.35 -7.52 -4.36
N TYR A 112 11.68 -6.37 -4.27
CA TYR A 112 12.32 -5.10 -3.95
C TYR A 112 12.10 -4.65 -2.51
N TYR A 113 11.00 -5.07 -1.86
CA TYR A 113 10.56 -4.47 -0.59
C TYR A 113 10.29 -5.49 0.53
N ARG A 114 10.62 -6.77 0.38
CA ARG A 114 10.37 -7.80 1.41
C ARG A 114 11.38 -7.78 2.56
N ALA A 115 12.51 -7.08 2.41
CA ALA A 115 13.59 -7.05 3.39
C ALA A 115 13.13 -6.80 4.84
N PRO A 116 12.20 -5.86 5.14
CA PRO A 116 11.69 -5.66 6.50
C PRO A 116 11.08 -6.90 7.14
N ILE A 117 10.48 -7.79 6.36
CA ILE A 117 9.93 -9.06 6.86
C ILE A 117 11.04 -10.10 6.98
N ASP A 118 11.91 -10.20 5.97
CA ASP A 118 12.96 -11.21 5.93
C ASP A 118 13.94 -11.11 7.11
N ILE A 119 14.34 -9.89 7.50
CA ILE A 119 15.27 -9.70 8.61
C ILE A 119 14.68 -10.13 9.96
N MET A 120 13.35 -10.14 10.11
CA MET A 120 12.70 -10.55 11.36
C MET A 120 12.91 -12.04 11.65
N HIS A 121 13.17 -12.85 10.62
CA HIS A 121 13.49 -14.29 10.81
C HIS A 121 14.86 -14.52 11.49
N ALA A 122 15.75 -13.53 11.47
CA ALA A 122 17.04 -13.58 12.15
C ALA A 122 17.01 -12.97 13.55
N LEU A 123 15.87 -12.45 13.99
CA LEU A 123 15.74 -11.86 15.31
C LEU A 123 15.88 -12.97 16.38
N PRO A 124 16.86 -12.85 17.31
CA PRO A 124 17.08 -13.85 18.34
C PRO A 124 15.87 -13.98 19.27
N ASN A 125 15.62 -15.21 19.71
CA ASN A 125 14.56 -15.52 20.69
C ASN A 125 15.05 -15.32 22.13
N GLU A 126 15.63 -14.15 22.41
CA GLU A 126 16.18 -13.75 23.69
C GLU A 126 15.45 -12.52 24.20
N ALA A 127 15.48 -12.28 25.51
CA ALA A 127 14.92 -11.06 26.08
C ALA A 127 15.77 -9.84 25.67
N GLY A 128 15.14 -8.83 25.12
CA GLY A 128 15.85 -7.62 24.68
C GLY A 128 14.95 -6.60 24.02
N THR A 129 15.55 -5.50 23.60
CA THR A 129 14.85 -4.39 22.95
C THR A 129 15.27 -4.27 21.50
N LEU A 130 14.32 -4.42 20.60
CA LEU A 130 14.46 -4.16 19.17
C LEU A 130 14.09 -2.69 18.89
N CYS A 131 15.03 -1.93 18.35
CA CYS A 131 14.84 -0.51 18.10
C CYS A 131 14.70 -0.20 16.60
N TYR A 132 13.87 0.78 16.30
CA TYR A 132 13.73 1.39 14.98
C TYR A 132 14.02 2.89 15.09
N ALA A 133 14.86 3.41 14.19
CA ALA A 133 15.12 4.84 14.05
C ALA A 133 14.35 5.43 12.86
N GLY A 134 15.01 5.83 11.80
CA GLY A 134 14.38 6.34 10.58
C GLY A 134 13.46 5.33 9.87
N GLU A 135 13.67 4.05 10.11
CA GLU A 135 12.94 2.94 9.50
C GLU A 135 11.65 2.56 10.24
N TRP A 136 11.19 3.34 11.20
CA TRP A 136 10.01 3.06 12.03
C TRP A 136 8.75 2.73 11.22
N HIS A 137 8.56 3.38 10.08
CA HIS A 137 7.39 3.22 9.20
C HIS A 137 7.40 1.89 8.39
N ARG A 138 8.53 1.15 8.43
CA ARG A 138 8.69 -0.16 7.78
C ARG A 138 8.61 -1.33 8.75
N PHE A 139 8.28 -1.07 10.01
CA PHE A 139 8.03 -2.14 10.98
C PHE A 139 6.84 -3.00 10.53
N PRO A 140 7.06 -4.31 10.24
CA PRO A 140 6.04 -5.13 9.60
C PRO A 140 4.88 -5.48 10.55
N SER A 141 5.17 -6.00 11.74
CA SER A 141 4.16 -6.38 12.75
C SER A 141 4.82 -7.01 13.98
N HIS A 142 4.21 -6.88 15.16
CA HIS A 142 4.55 -7.63 16.36
C HIS A 142 4.35 -9.14 16.20
N PHE A 143 3.59 -9.59 15.21
CA PHE A 143 3.44 -11.01 14.89
C PHE A 143 4.77 -11.71 14.58
N PHE A 144 5.73 -10.99 14.02
CA PHE A 144 7.07 -11.51 13.69
C PHE A 144 8.09 -11.35 14.82
N VAL A 145 7.70 -10.77 15.95
CA VAL A 145 8.59 -10.47 17.08
C VAL A 145 8.39 -11.52 18.17
N PRO A 146 9.45 -12.16 18.69
CA PRO A 146 9.35 -13.07 19.81
C PRO A 146 8.72 -12.39 21.05
N PRO A 147 7.93 -13.11 21.88
CA PRO A 147 7.17 -12.52 22.99
C PRO A 147 8.02 -11.80 24.05
N GLN A 148 9.30 -12.19 24.20
CA GLN A 148 10.24 -11.60 25.13
C GLN A 148 10.99 -10.38 24.58
N VAL A 149 10.82 -10.07 23.29
CA VAL A 149 11.43 -8.91 22.65
C VAL A 149 10.45 -7.74 22.69
N ARG A 150 10.93 -6.61 23.17
CA ARG A 150 10.18 -5.35 23.17
C ARG A 150 10.58 -4.50 21.98
N VAL A 151 9.61 -3.91 21.29
CA VAL A 151 9.87 -3.01 20.16
C VAL A 151 9.74 -1.58 20.63
N GLU A 152 10.79 -0.79 20.39
CA GLU A 152 10.86 0.62 20.78
C GLU A 152 11.41 1.48 19.63
N PHE A 153 11.31 2.79 19.79
CA PHE A 153 11.76 3.76 18.79
C PHE A 153 12.89 4.61 19.36
N VAL A 154 13.89 4.89 18.50
CA VAL A 154 15.00 5.77 18.79
C VAL A 154 14.80 7.10 18.03
N GLU A 155 15.23 8.20 18.60
CA GLU A 155 15.12 9.50 17.97
C GLU A 155 15.80 9.52 16.59
N SER A 156 15.08 10.05 15.61
CA SER A 156 15.53 10.19 14.23
C SER A 156 15.17 11.57 13.68
N ALA A 157 15.32 11.79 12.39
CA ALA A 157 14.89 13.03 11.75
C ALA A 157 13.36 13.22 11.72
N PHE A 158 12.59 12.15 11.97
CA PHE A 158 11.13 12.23 12.03
C PHE A 158 10.66 12.96 13.29
N ARG A 159 9.73 13.88 13.12
CA ARG A 159 9.20 14.75 14.20
C ARG A 159 7.67 14.66 14.31
N GLY A 160 7.09 13.53 13.98
CA GLY A 160 5.66 13.27 14.08
C GLY A 160 5.32 12.22 15.13
N ILE A 161 4.05 11.81 15.13
CA ILE A 161 3.54 10.77 16.02
C ILE A 161 4.10 9.40 15.64
N LEU A 162 4.58 8.66 16.64
CA LEU A 162 5.01 7.27 16.50
C LEU A 162 3.93 6.30 16.98
N PRO A 163 3.93 5.04 16.49
CA PRO A 163 3.11 3.99 17.04
C PRO A 163 3.33 3.83 18.55
N HIS A 164 2.27 3.54 19.28
CA HIS A 164 2.29 3.40 20.72
C HIS A 164 1.81 2.03 21.14
N HIS A 165 2.38 1.52 22.26
CA HIS A 165 1.87 0.31 22.89
C HIS A 165 0.46 0.57 23.44
N PHE A 166 -0.42 -0.41 23.24
CA PHE A 166 -1.73 -0.38 23.87
C PHE A 166 -1.61 -0.51 25.40
N SER A 167 -2.30 0.36 26.12
CA SER A 167 -2.41 0.24 27.57
C SER A 167 -3.22 -0.99 27.93
N ARG A 168 -2.67 -1.86 28.76
CA ARG A 168 -3.42 -3.03 29.27
C ARG A 168 -4.52 -2.59 30.21
N GLY A 169 -5.69 -3.18 30.09
CA GLY A 169 -6.77 -3.04 31.05
C GLY A 169 -6.34 -3.66 32.40
N ASN A 170 -6.80 -3.08 33.51
CA ASN A 170 -6.61 -3.69 34.82
C ASN A 170 -7.67 -4.78 35.03
N ALA A 171 -7.25 -5.94 35.52
CA ALA A 171 -8.16 -7.05 35.85
C ALA A 171 -9.23 -6.67 36.91
N SER A 172 -9.01 -5.56 37.60
CA SER A 172 -9.92 -4.99 38.63
C SER A 172 -10.95 -3.99 38.08
N ASP A 173 -10.98 -3.74 36.77
CA ASP A 173 -11.91 -2.79 36.18
C ASP A 173 -13.29 -3.46 35.99
N PRO A 174 -14.34 -3.07 36.75
CA PRO A 174 -15.58 -3.83 36.84
C PRO A 174 -16.48 -3.73 35.62
N LEU A 175 -16.08 -3.01 34.58
CA LEU A 175 -16.92 -2.68 33.43
C LEU A 175 -16.97 -3.74 32.33
N TRP A 176 -16.19 -4.84 32.41
CA TRP A 176 -16.23 -5.84 31.35
C TRP A 176 -15.96 -7.26 31.83
N PRO A 177 -16.73 -8.28 31.39
CA PRO A 177 -16.59 -9.65 31.85
C PRO A 177 -15.33 -10.39 31.34
N TRP A 178 -14.55 -9.79 30.42
CA TRP A 178 -13.33 -10.40 29.89
C TRP A 178 -12.09 -9.70 30.39
N ALA A 179 -11.23 -10.45 31.08
CA ALA A 179 -10.04 -9.97 31.79
C ALA A 179 -8.93 -9.39 30.91
N ALA A 180 -9.03 -9.46 29.58
CA ALA A 180 -8.00 -9.01 28.64
C ALA A 180 -8.56 -8.01 27.61
N TYR A 181 -8.78 -6.79 28.03
CA TYR A 181 -9.14 -5.71 27.11
C TYR A 181 -8.12 -4.58 27.13
N THR A 182 -8.07 -3.85 26.04
CA THR A 182 -7.24 -2.65 25.91
C THR A 182 -8.00 -1.46 26.44
N ARG A 183 -7.37 -0.62 27.25
CA ARG A 183 -7.98 0.66 27.68
C ARG A 183 -8.23 1.55 26.47
N THR A 184 -9.33 2.29 26.55
CA THR A 184 -9.60 3.39 25.61
C THR A 184 -8.39 4.34 25.59
N PRO A 185 -7.95 4.81 24.42
CA PRO A 185 -6.91 5.84 24.35
C PRO A 185 -7.27 7.04 25.23
N PRO A 186 -6.31 7.69 25.88
CA PRO A 186 -6.58 8.90 26.64
C PRO A 186 -7.19 9.98 25.75
N MET A 187 -8.01 10.85 26.31
CA MET A 187 -8.75 11.89 25.57
C MET A 187 -7.86 12.87 24.80
N HIS A 188 -6.55 12.91 25.10
CA HIS A 188 -5.57 13.73 24.39
C HIS A 188 -4.74 12.87 23.46
N VAL A 189 -5.38 12.37 22.39
CA VAL A 189 -4.63 11.77 21.27
C VAL A 189 -3.91 12.90 20.55
N ASN A 190 -2.64 12.66 20.18
CA ASN A 190 -1.82 13.64 19.43
C ASN A 190 -2.34 13.81 17.98
N ASP A 191 -3.51 14.45 17.84
CA ASP A 191 -4.19 14.72 16.57
C ASP A 191 -3.45 15.76 15.70
N ARG A 192 -2.55 16.53 16.30
CA ARG A 192 -1.72 17.54 15.63
C ARG A 192 -0.44 16.98 15.03
N ASN A 193 -0.20 15.68 15.18
CA ASN A 193 1.04 15.03 14.75
C ASN A 193 2.31 15.73 15.29
N ALA A 194 2.26 16.19 16.54
CA ALA A 194 3.37 16.87 17.19
C ALA A 194 4.42 15.85 17.66
N HIS A 195 5.66 16.31 17.78
CA HIS A 195 6.75 15.51 18.31
C HIS A 195 6.56 15.21 19.81
N GLU A 196 6.69 13.93 20.18
CA GLU A 196 6.56 13.42 21.56
C GLU A 196 7.90 12.80 22.00
N PRO A 197 8.75 13.53 22.72
CA PRO A 197 10.08 13.05 23.13
C PRO A 197 10.05 11.84 24.07
N ASP A 198 8.97 11.69 24.84
CA ASP A 198 8.75 10.58 25.77
C ASP A 198 8.49 9.22 25.08
N ARG A 199 8.30 9.24 23.76
CA ARG A 199 8.12 8.04 22.93
C ARG A 199 9.42 7.37 22.50
N TYR A 200 10.54 8.02 22.74
CA TYR A 200 11.84 7.53 22.32
C TYR A 200 12.61 6.93 23.49
N VAL A 201 13.34 5.85 23.20
CA VAL A 201 14.31 5.28 24.11
C VAL A 201 15.73 5.68 23.73
N ALA A 202 16.63 5.69 24.69
CA ALA A 202 18.04 5.93 24.39
C ALA A 202 18.62 4.74 23.60
N LEU A 203 19.47 5.02 22.61
CA LEU A 203 20.13 3.98 21.78
C LEU A 203 20.91 2.97 22.64
N SER A 204 21.36 3.37 23.82
CA SER A 204 22.02 2.49 24.79
C SER A 204 21.14 1.38 25.36
N GLN A 205 19.82 1.52 25.31
CA GLN A 205 18.86 0.51 25.77
C GLN A 205 18.53 -0.53 24.71
N CYS A 206 18.97 -0.33 23.47
CA CYS A 206 18.71 -1.22 22.36
C CYS A 206 19.67 -2.39 22.33
N SER A 207 19.12 -3.61 22.26
CA SER A 207 19.87 -4.85 22.02
C SER A 207 20.08 -5.07 20.52
N TRP A 208 19.06 -4.75 19.75
CA TRP A 208 19.05 -4.83 18.29
C TRP A 208 18.54 -3.52 17.68
N LEU A 209 19.07 -3.21 16.52
CA LEU A 209 18.69 -2.03 15.74
C LEU A 209 18.36 -2.44 14.30
N VAL A 210 17.28 -1.89 13.76
CA VAL A 210 16.99 -1.98 12.32
C VAL A 210 17.39 -0.69 11.66
N ASP A 211 18.36 -0.77 10.75
CA ASP A 211 18.84 0.39 10.01
C ASP A 211 19.40 -0.02 8.63
N THR A 212 19.57 0.96 7.77
CA THR A 212 20.23 0.86 6.47
C THR A 212 21.75 1.14 6.55
N HIS A 213 22.24 1.60 7.69
CA HIS A 213 23.64 1.91 7.95
C HIS A 213 24.09 1.20 9.23
N ALA A 214 25.23 0.54 9.19
CA ALA A 214 25.88 -0.06 10.34
C ALA A 214 27.06 0.82 10.76
N ASP A 215 27.02 1.35 11.99
CA ASP A 215 28.14 2.01 12.63
C ASP A 215 29.05 0.97 13.32
N ASP A 216 30.25 1.39 13.74
CA ASP A 216 31.24 0.52 14.38
C ASP A 216 30.74 -0.17 15.67
N MET A 217 29.73 0.41 16.33
CA MET A 217 29.10 -0.15 17.54
C MET A 217 28.12 -1.29 17.25
N TRP A 218 27.77 -1.53 15.98
CA TRP A 218 26.74 -2.48 15.59
C TRP A 218 27.32 -3.56 14.68
N GLU A 219 26.93 -4.80 14.94
CA GLU A 219 27.29 -5.96 14.13
C GLU A 219 26.05 -6.42 13.33
N PRO A 220 26.15 -6.59 12.01
CA PRO A 220 25.05 -7.07 11.20
C PRO A 220 24.78 -8.56 11.46
N LEU A 221 23.59 -8.90 11.95
CA LEU A 221 23.08 -10.27 12.05
C LEU A 221 22.56 -10.77 10.71
N MET A 222 21.77 -9.94 10.05
CA MET A 222 21.22 -10.23 8.73
C MET A 222 21.02 -8.93 7.96
N CYS A 223 21.45 -8.91 6.71
CA CYS A 223 21.16 -7.84 5.77
C CYS A 223 20.47 -8.39 4.53
N ARG A 224 19.54 -7.63 3.97
CA ARG A 224 18.84 -7.93 2.73
C ARG A 224 18.85 -6.71 1.81
N PRO A 225 18.97 -6.91 0.49
CA PRO A 225 18.84 -5.82 -0.44
C PRO A 225 17.43 -5.24 -0.41
N PHE A 226 17.33 -3.93 -0.48
CA PHE A 226 16.09 -3.16 -0.43
C PHE A 226 16.18 -1.97 -1.36
N VAL A 227 15.14 -1.69 -2.13
CA VAL A 227 15.13 -0.54 -3.03
C VAL A 227 14.80 0.73 -2.26
N ASP A 228 15.73 1.68 -2.28
CA ASP A 228 15.49 3.02 -1.77
C ASP A 228 14.73 3.85 -2.80
N ASN A 229 13.43 4.00 -2.56
CA ASN A 229 12.54 4.73 -3.46
C ASN A 229 12.89 6.21 -3.58
N GLU A 230 13.33 6.84 -2.51
CA GLU A 230 13.67 8.26 -2.50
C GLU A 230 14.99 8.51 -3.22
N ALA A 231 16.03 7.76 -2.89
CA ALA A 231 17.30 7.84 -3.58
C ALA A 231 17.16 7.52 -5.08
N SER A 232 16.35 6.50 -5.44
CA SER A 232 16.06 6.16 -6.84
C SER A 232 15.31 7.31 -7.56
N ARG A 233 14.39 7.98 -6.89
CA ARG A 233 13.68 9.13 -7.43
C ARG A 233 14.61 10.32 -7.66
N LEU A 234 15.45 10.62 -6.68
CA LEU A 234 16.40 11.73 -6.76
C LEU A 234 17.44 11.50 -7.84
N ALA A 235 18.04 10.30 -7.89
CA ALA A 235 18.99 9.93 -8.94
C ALA A 235 18.37 10.06 -10.35
N ALA A 236 17.11 9.61 -10.52
CA ALA A 236 16.43 9.68 -11.80
C ALA A 236 16.14 11.13 -12.27
N GLN A 237 16.13 12.13 -11.39
CA GLN A 237 15.87 13.53 -11.78
C GLN A 237 16.95 14.09 -12.72
N THR A 238 18.19 13.62 -12.59
CA THR A 238 19.32 14.05 -13.42
C THR A 238 19.39 13.33 -14.76
N TRP A 239 18.59 12.30 -14.99
CA TRP A 239 18.63 11.45 -16.16
C TRP A 239 17.80 11.99 -17.33
N PRO A 240 18.13 11.63 -18.58
CA PRO A 240 17.28 11.95 -19.73
C PRO A 240 15.92 11.32 -19.60
N VAL A 241 14.91 11.93 -20.24
CA VAL A 241 13.49 11.57 -20.09
C VAL A 241 13.20 10.08 -20.23
N PRO A 242 13.74 9.34 -21.23
CA PRO A 242 13.48 7.90 -21.35
C PRO A 242 13.99 7.09 -20.14
N ALA A 243 15.21 7.39 -19.65
CA ALA A 243 15.77 6.72 -18.48
C ALA A 243 14.99 7.05 -17.20
N ARG A 244 14.50 8.28 -17.07
CA ARG A 244 13.63 8.70 -15.95
C ARG A 244 12.29 7.97 -15.94
N ILE A 245 11.68 7.78 -17.12
CA ILE A 245 10.45 6.97 -17.26
C ILE A 245 10.72 5.53 -16.84
N ARG A 246 11.82 4.93 -17.35
CA ARG A 246 12.26 3.57 -17.01
C ARG A 246 12.41 3.40 -15.49
N ALA A 247 13.13 4.28 -14.82
CA ALA A 247 13.31 4.24 -13.36
C ALA A 247 11.98 4.41 -12.59
N THR A 248 11.09 5.26 -13.09
CA THR A 248 9.78 5.47 -12.48
C THR A 248 8.91 4.22 -12.58
N VAL A 249 8.89 3.57 -13.73
CA VAL A 249 8.18 2.31 -13.94
C VAL A 249 8.81 1.18 -13.13
N ALA A 250 10.14 1.04 -13.14
CA ALA A 250 10.86 -0.01 -12.43
C ALA A 250 10.64 0.02 -10.91
N ARG A 251 10.46 1.20 -10.31
CA ARG A 251 10.12 1.32 -8.88
C ARG A 251 8.73 0.74 -8.54
N ALA A 252 7.81 0.79 -9.48
CA ALA A 252 6.44 0.36 -9.27
C ALA A 252 6.17 -1.06 -9.74
N LEU A 253 6.81 -1.49 -10.82
CA LEU A 253 6.56 -2.74 -11.52
C LEU A 253 7.88 -3.48 -11.73
N TYR A 254 7.88 -4.79 -11.50
CA TYR A 254 9.03 -5.62 -11.85
C TYR A 254 9.13 -5.76 -13.37
N VAL A 255 10.20 -5.21 -13.93
CA VAL A 255 10.53 -5.39 -15.34
C VAL A 255 11.93 -6.00 -15.43
N PRO A 256 12.08 -7.23 -15.93
CA PRO A 256 13.38 -7.89 -16.04
C PRO A 256 14.42 -7.01 -16.75
N GLY A 257 15.61 -6.88 -16.18
CA GLY A 257 16.68 -6.08 -16.73
C GLY A 257 16.55 -4.56 -16.56
N TRP A 258 15.62 -4.09 -15.69
CA TRP A 258 15.51 -2.68 -15.33
C TRP A 258 16.01 -2.38 -13.92
N ASP A 259 16.54 -3.37 -13.22
CA ASP A 259 17.02 -3.28 -11.83
C ASP A 259 18.21 -2.32 -11.69
N ASP A 260 19.00 -2.14 -12.77
CA ASP A 260 20.10 -1.18 -12.89
C ASP A 260 19.66 0.29 -12.82
N SER A 261 18.37 0.55 -13.03
CA SER A 261 17.79 1.88 -12.90
C SER A 261 17.32 2.20 -11.46
N LEU A 262 17.57 1.29 -10.51
CA LEU A 262 17.16 1.42 -9.11
C LEU A 262 18.38 1.60 -8.19
N VAL A 263 18.21 2.38 -7.15
CA VAL A 263 19.21 2.51 -6.08
C VAL A 263 18.89 1.50 -4.99
N TRP A 264 19.83 0.60 -4.76
CA TRP A 264 19.73 -0.45 -3.76
C TRP A 264 20.47 -0.05 -2.49
N ARG A 265 19.91 -0.39 -1.35
CA ARG A 265 20.54 -0.30 -0.03
C ARG A 265 20.47 -1.64 0.68
N SER A 266 21.36 -1.84 1.66
CA SER A 266 21.30 -2.96 2.58
C SER A 266 20.37 -2.58 3.74
N TYR A 267 19.28 -3.33 3.92
CA TYR A 267 18.37 -3.24 5.06
C TYR A 267 18.77 -4.29 6.07
N CYS A 268 19.25 -3.87 7.25
CA CYS A 268 19.94 -4.75 8.19
C CYS A 268 19.25 -4.81 9.55
N LEU A 269 19.23 -6.02 10.12
CA LEU A 269 19.10 -6.25 11.55
C LEU A 269 20.50 -6.27 12.15
N LEU A 270 20.75 -5.38 13.08
CA LEU A 270 22.04 -5.15 13.72
C LEU A 270 21.97 -5.59 15.17
N ARG A 271 23.05 -6.16 15.71
CA ARG A 271 23.24 -6.47 17.12
C ARG A 271 24.24 -5.51 17.72
N ARG A 272 24.01 -5.07 18.94
CA ARG A 272 24.97 -4.23 19.65
C ARG A 272 26.22 -5.04 20.00
N ARG A 273 27.40 -4.50 19.68
CA ARG A 273 28.66 -5.09 20.16
C ARG A 273 28.79 -4.85 21.65
N THR A 274 29.06 -5.91 22.40
CA THR A 274 29.31 -5.88 23.85
C THR A 274 30.72 -5.43 24.16
#